data_3e2414756887ad1f5b3141283336bd37
#
_entry.id   3e2414756887ad1f5b3141283336bd37
#
_cell.length_a   1.000
_cell.length_b   1.000
_cell.length_c   1.000
_cell.angle_alpha   90.00
_cell.angle_beta   90.00
_cell.angle_gamma   90.00
#
_symmetry.space_group_name_H-M   'P 1'
#
loop_
_entity.id
_entity.type
_entity.pdbx_description
1 polymer ?
#
loop_
_entity_poly.entity_id
_entity_poly.type
_entity_poly.pdbx_seq_one_letter_code
_entity_poly.pdbx_strand_id
1 'polypeptide(L)'
;VFNVLLDEYESPFSVSVANLPLPVGKDEVGGGRTLSYDQSQTVAILEGIERYAGMEPRGKKTTVFDSYNNLSHIALDPRRLGLHSEAQYNMPGFPFKPFDPAKKMYWVWGYCLTTNAPMLVPETCAYYGLNYRDGVQNAFVYEISNGCSLGGNLQEAILHGMFEVIERD
;
A
#
# COMPACT_ATOMS: atom_id res chain seq x y z
N VAL A 1 -3.66 -22.40 1.13
CA VAL A 1 -4.03 -22.10 -0.26
C VAL A 1 -5.11 -23.06 -0.70
N PHE A 2 -6.12 -22.59 -1.38
CA PHE A 2 -7.19 -23.41 -1.95
C PHE A 2 -7.56 -22.91 -3.35
N ASN A 3 -8.04 -23.85 -4.18
CA ASN A 3 -8.53 -23.52 -5.51
C ASN A 3 -10.01 -23.15 -5.45
N VAL A 4 -10.38 -22.14 -6.24
CA VAL A 4 -11.77 -21.77 -6.46
C VAL A 4 -12.24 -22.54 -7.69
N LEU A 5 -13.26 -23.38 -7.51
CA LEU A 5 -13.88 -24.07 -8.62
C LEU A 5 -14.83 -23.10 -9.33
N LEU A 6 -14.47 -22.74 -10.56
CA LEU A 6 -15.32 -21.96 -11.45
C LEU A 6 -15.98 -22.92 -12.43
N ASP A 7 -17.17 -22.56 -12.92
CA ASP A 7 -17.80 -23.28 -14.02
C ASP A 7 -16.91 -23.17 -15.26
N GLU A 8 -16.52 -24.31 -15.84
CA GLU A 8 -15.65 -24.37 -17.01
C GLU A 8 -16.23 -23.64 -18.22
N TYR A 9 -17.54 -23.44 -18.25
CA TYR A 9 -18.22 -22.68 -19.30
C TYR A 9 -18.19 -21.16 -19.08
N GLU A 10 -17.90 -20.71 -17.85
CA GLU A 10 -17.94 -19.29 -17.51
C GLU A 10 -16.54 -18.65 -17.43
N SER A 11 -15.49 -19.43 -17.23
CA SER A 11 -14.14 -18.88 -17.10
C SER A 11 -13.05 -19.79 -17.64
N PRO A 12 -12.23 -19.30 -18.58
CA PRO A 12 -11.04 -20.03 -19.04
C PRO A 12 -9.89 -20.02 -18.02
N PHE A 13 -10.08 -19.34 -16.88
CA PHE A 13 -9.01 -19.15 -15.89
C PHE A 13 -9.18 -20.08 -14.69
N SER A 14 -8.04 -20.57 -14.22
CA SER A 14 -7.92 -21.21 -12.91
C SER A 14 -7.71 -20.14 -11.84
N VAL A 15 -8.48 -20.19 -10.77
CA VAL A 15 -8.38 -19.23 -9.67
C VAL A 15 -7.97 -19.95 -8.39
N SER A 16 -6.98 -19.40 -7.68
CA SER A 16 -6.55 -19.85 -6.37
C SER A 16 -6.51 -18.70 -5.38
N VAL A 17 -6.74 -19.01 -4.12
CA VAL A 17 -6.69 -18.06 -3.02
C VAL A 17 -5.74 -18.56 -1.96
N ALA A 18 -4.84 -17.70 -1.50
CA ALA A 18 -4.00 -17.91 -0.33
C ALA A 18 -4.55 -17.10 0.82
N ASN A 19 -4.94 -17.75 1.91
CA ASN A 19 -5.34 -17.07 3.13
C ASN A 19 -4.11 -16.79 4.01
N LEU A 20 -3.97 -15.56 4.45
CA LEU A 20 -2.92 -15.10 5.34
C LEU A 20 -3.56 -14.74 6.70
N PRO A 21 -3.47 -15.62 7.71
CA PRO A 21 -3.99 -15.31 9.03
C PRO A 21 -3.14 -14.24 9.71
N LEU A 22 -3.77 -13.15 10.15
CA LEU A 22 -3.12 -12.06 10.85
C LEU A 22 -3.42 -12.11 12.35
N PRO A 23 -2.50 -11.63 13.21
CA PRO A 23 -2.66 -11.70 14.66
C PRO A 23 -3.88 -10.98 15.24
N VAL A 24 -4.51 -10.10 14.49
CA VAL A 24 -5.63 -9.25 14.93
C VAL A 24 -7.01 -9.78 14.48
N GLY A 25 -7.09 -11.04 14.04
CA GLY A 25 -8.36 -11.66 13.63
C GLY A 25 -8.95 -11.11 12.33
N LYS A 26 -8.15 -10.42 11.52
CA LYS A 26 -8.47 -10.07 10.14
C LYS A 26 -7.59 -10.92 9.23
N ASP A 27 -8.21 -11.74 8.43
CA ASP A 27 -7.50 -12.49 7.41
C ASP A 27 -7.28 -11.62 6.18
N GLU A 28 -6.05 -11.60 5.67
CA GLU A 28 -5.76 -11.09 4.34
C GLU A 28 -5.71 -12.23 3.34
N VAL A 29 -6.01 -11.92 2.09
CA VAL A 29 -6.04 -12.92 1.03
C VAL A 29 -5.18 -12.48 -0.14
N GLY A 30 -4.38 -13.42 -0.66
CA GLY A 30 -3.77 -13.29 -1.97
C GLY A 30 -4.58 -14.08 -2.99
N GLY A 31 -4.80 -13.51 -4.18
CA GLY A 31 -5.51 -14.15 -5.28
C GLY A 31 -4.58 -14.45 -6.45
N GLY A 32 -4.72 -15.61 -7.06
CA GLY A 32 -4.03 -15.95 -8.30
C GLY A 32 -5.04 -16.34 -9.37
N ARG A 33 -4.91 -15.76 -10.56
CA ARG A 33 -5.74 -16.06 -11.71
C ARG A 33 -4.88 -16.23 -12.96
N THR A 34 -4.70 -17.48 -13.38
CA THR A 34 -3.90 -17.85 -14.54
C THR A 34 -4.56 -18.97 -15.34
N LEU A 35 -3.85 -19.53 -16.30
CA LEU A 35 -4.35 -20.64 -17.12
C LEU A 35 -4.18 -22.02 -16.45
N SER A 36 -3.53 -22.10 -15.29
CA SER A 36 -3.39 -23.36 -14.55
C SER A 36 -3.45 -23.14 -13.04
N TYR A 37 -3.95 -24.13 -12.31
CA TYR A 37 -4.01 -24.04 -10.85
C TYR A 37 -2.64 -23.94 -10.18
N ASP A 38 -1.61 -24.62 -10.69
CA ASP A 38 -0.24 -24.55 -10.14
C ASP A 38 0.32 -23.13 -10.20
N GLN A 39 0.13 -22.45 -11.34
CA GLN A 39 0.53 -21.07 -11.50
C GLN A 39 -0.33 -20.13 -10.64
N SER A 40 -1.64 -20.36 -10.59
CA SER A 40 -2.56 -19.56 -9.78
C SER A 40 -2.26 -19.67 -8.29
N GLN A 41 -1.91 -20.84 -7.79
CA GLN A 41 -1.47 -21.05 -6.40
C GLN A 41 -0.19 -20.28 -6.10
N THR A 42 0.79 -20.35 -7.02
CA THR A 42 2.04 -19.59 -6.88
C THR A 42 1.77 -18.08 -6.82
N VAL A 43 0.97 -17.55 -7.73
CA VAL A 43 0.60 -16.12 -7.75
C VAL A 43 -0.14 -15.74 -6.46
N ALA A 44 -1.10 -16.54 -6.01
CA ALA A 44 -1.84 -16.29 -4.77
C ALA A 44 -0.93 -16.23 -3.53
N ILE A 45 0.08 -17.10 -3.45
CA ILE A 45 1.07 -17.08 -2.36
C ILE A 45 1.92 -15.82 -2.43
N LEU A 46 2.41 -15.46 -3.62
CA LEU A 46 3.24 -14.27 -3.81
C LEU A 46 2.47 -12.99 -3.47
N GLU A 47 1.22 -12.87 -3.90
CA GLU A 47 0.38 -11.73 -3.50
C GLU A 47 0.13 -11.71 -1.98
N GLY A 48 -0.07 -12.86 -1.35
CA GLY A 48 -0.17 -12.93 0.11
C GLY A 48 1.09 -12.41 0.83
N ILE A 49 2.28 -12.73 0.31
CA ILE A 49 3.56 -12.21 0.83
C ILE A 49 3.68 -10.70 0.60
N GLU A 50 3.31 -10.22 -0.57
CA GLU A 50 3.28 -8.80 -0.90
C GLU A 50 2.39 -8.01 0.06
N ARG A 51 1.16 -8.47 0.25
CA ARG A 51 0.21 -7.86 1.19
C ARG A 51 0.76 -7.85 2.62
N TYR A 52 1.32 -8.97 3.07
CA TYR A 52 1.95 -9.05 4.39
C TYR A 52 3.08 -8.02 4.57
N ALA A 53 3.91 -7.84 3.55
CA ALA A 53 5.02 -6.89 3.58
C ALA A 53 4.55 -5.43 3.48
N GLY A 54 3.46 -5.16 2.74
CA GLY A 54 2.91 -3.83 2.52
C GLY A 54 2.08 -3.29 3.69
N MET A 55 1.68 -4.13 4.64
CA MET A 55 0.80 -3.69 5.74
C MET A 55 1.50 -2.83 6.79
N GLU A 56 2.77 -3.11 7.07
CA GLU A 56 3.53 -2.38 8.08
C GLU A 56 5.05 -2.53 7.86
N PRO A 57 5.87 -1.56 8.29
CA PRO A 57 7.31 -1.70 8.25
C PRO A 57 7.75 -2.80 9.21
N ARG A 58 8.40 -3.85 8.70
CA ARG A 58 8.86 -5.01 9.47
C ARG A 58 10.38 -5.08 9.66
N GLY A 59 11.10 -4.15 9.07
CA GLY A 59 12.56 -4.07 9.17
C GLY A 59 13.04 -3.26 10.36
N LYS A 60 14.23 -2.66 10.22
CA LYS A 60 14.78 -1.73 11.21
C LYS A 60 13.82 -0.55 11.36
N LYS A 61 13.63 -0.07 12.60
CA LYS A 61 12.85 1.14 12.87
C LYS A 61 13.53 2.34 12.18
N THR A 62 12.99 2.75 11.06
CA THR A 62 13.44 3.91 10.28
C THR A 62 12.38 5.00 10.24
N THR A 63 11.31 4.84 11.01
CA THR A 63 10.22 5.81 11.10
C THR A 63 10.66 7.05 11.87
N VAL A 64 10.29 8.21 11.31
CA VAL A 64 10.47 9.52 11.93
C VAL A 64 9.08 10.04 12.32
N PHE A 65 8.93 10.60 13.52
CA PHE A 65 7.67 11.18 13.99
C PHE A 65 7.82 12.69 14.17
N ASP A 66 7.40 13.46 13.19
CA ASP A 66 7.42 14.92 13.24
C ASP A 66 6.43 15.53 12.23
N SER A 67 6.34 16.87 12.22
CA SER A 67 5.51 17.63 11.30
C SER A 67 6.21 17.86 9.95
N TYR A 68 5.43 18.04 8.88
CA TYR A 68 5.98 18.42 7.58
C TYR A 68 6.76 19.75 7.66
N ASN A 69 6.27 20.71 8.44
CA ASN A 69 6.96 21.99 8.61
C ASN A 69 8.42 21.82 9.04
N ASN A 70 8.70 20.86 9.91
CA ASN A 70 10.07 20.59 10.38
C ASN A 70 10.88 19.77 9.37
N LEU A 71 10.22 18.92 8.57
CA LEU A 71 10.86 17.95 7.67
C LEU A 71 10.84 18.39 6.20
N SER A 72 10.29 19.55 5.86
CA SER A 72 10.04 20.00 4.48
C SER A 72 11.27 20.00 3.56
N HIS A 73 12.47 20.07 4.14
CA HIS A 73 13.73 20.05 3.40
C HIS A 73 14.16 18.64 2.94
N ILE A 74 13.56 17.56 3.51
CA ILE A 74 13.88 16.18 3.19
C ILE A 74 12.65 15.30 2.93
N ALA A 75 11.44 15.84 3.13
CA ALA A 75 10.21 15.08 3.00
C ALA A 75 9.46 15.45 1.72
N LEU A 76 8.79 14.44 1.14
CA LEU A 76 7.81 14.66 0.09
C LEU A 76 6.68 15.55 0.63
N ASP A 77 6.34 16.59 -0.11
CA ASP A 77 5.15 17.40 0.21
C ASP A 77 3.87 16.57 -0.07
N PRO A 78 3.08 16.23 0.96
CA PRO A 78 1.88 15.43 0.77
C PRO A 78 0.84 16.06 -0.17
N ARG A 79 0.86 17.38 -0.35
CA ARG A 79 -0.05 18.08 -1.27
C ARG A 79 0.19 17.74 -2.74
N ARG A 80 1.35 17.10 -3.05
CA ARG A 80 1.66 16.60 -4.40
C ARG A 80 1.01 15.26 -4.72
N LEU A 81 0.37 14.62 -3.75
CA LEU A 81 -0.20 13.28 -3.88
C LEU A 81 -1.67 13.26 -4.35
N GLY A 82 -2.19 14.37 -4.87
CA GLY A 82 -3.57 14.42 -5.34
C GLY A 82 -4.58 14.27 -4.19
N LEU A 83 -4.54 15.16 -3.21
CA LEU A 83 -5.44 15.15 -2.07
C LEU A 83 -6.89 15.45 -2.49
N HIS A 84 -7.82 15.15 -1.60
CA HIS A 84 -9.25 15.38 -1.80
C HIS A 84 -9.57 16.87 -2.02
N SER A 85 -10.62 17.14 -2.77
CA SER A 85 -11.09 18.49 -3.02
C SER A 85 -11.75 19.10 -1.79
N GLU A 86 -11.78 20.44 -1.73
CA GLU A 86 -12.48 21.16 -0.67
C GLU A 86 -13.97 20.77 -0.57
N ALA A 87 -14.60 20.51 -1.71
CA ALA A 87 -15.99 20.03 -1.75
C ALA A 87 -16.15 18.66 -1.07
N GLN A 88 -15.19 17.76 -1.24
CA GLN A 88 -15.20 16.44 -0.57
C GLN A 88 -15.01 16.58 0.94
N TYR A 89 -14.08 17.44 1.38
CA TYR A 89 -13.89 17.65 2.83
C TYR A 89 -15.12 18.24 3.52
N ASN A 90 -15.97 18.98 2.79
CA ASN A 90 -17.19 19.57 3.31
C ASN A 90 -18.41 18.63 3.24
N MET A 91 -18.27 17.42 2.69
CA MET A 91 -19.36 16.44 2.63
C MET A 91 -19.68 15.88 4.03
N PRO A 92 -20.95 15.79 4.42
CA PRO A 92 -21.33 15.17 5.67
C PRO A 92 -20.83 13.71 5.75
N GLY A 93 -20.13 13.38 6.83
CA GLY A 93 -19.61 12.03 7.06
C GLY A 93 -18.35 11.68 6.25
N PHE A 94 -17.74 12.64 5.56
CA PHE A 94 -16.47 12.38 4.86
C PHE A 94 -15.36 12.02 5.87
N PRO A 95 -14.67 10.88 5.70
CA PRO A 95 -13.81 10.35 6.76
C PRO A 95 -12.44 11.01 6.84
N PHE A 96 -12.03 11.75 5.80
CA PHE A 96 -10.71 12.36 5.72
C PHE A 96 -10.73 13.84 6.10
N LYS A 97 -9.60 14.32 6.60
CA LYS A 97 -9.37 15.72 6.93
C LYS A 97 -8.34 16.32 5.99
N PRO A 98 -8.38 17.64 5.75
CA PRO A 98 -7.31 18.32 5.04
C PRO A 98 -5.95 18.06 5.68
N PHE A 99 -4.93 17.94 4.86
CA PHE A 99 -3.56 17.82 5.34
C PHE A 99 -3.15 19.09 6.10
N ASP A 100 -2.68 18.91 7.34
CA ASP A 100 -2.14 19.97 8.17
C ASP A 100 -0.62 19.82 8.30
N PRO A 101 0.18 20.74 7.68
CA PRO A 101 1.64 20.65 7.70
C PRO A 101 2.26 20.85 9.08
N ALA A 102 1.54 21.39 10.05
CA ALA A 102 2.00 21.57 11.43
C ALA A 102 1.78 20.34 12.30
N LYS A 103 0.88 19.46 11.89
CA LYS A 103 0.54 18.26 12.65
C LYS A 103 1.62 17.20 12.51
N LYS A 104 2.02 16.60 13.64
CA LYS A 104 2.97 15.48 13.65
C LYS A 104 2.34 14.21 13.12
N MET A 105 3.10 13.47 12.31
CA MET A 105 2.73 12.19 11.74
C MET A 105 3.97 11.31 11.57
N TYR A 106 3.77 10.04 11.26
CA TYR A 106 4.86 9.13 10.95
C TYR A 106 5.31 9.26 9.50
N TRP A 107 6.63 9.21 9.33
CA TRP A 107 7.32 9.24 8.05
C TRP A 107 8.25 8.05 7.96
N VAL A 108 8.45 7.54 6.76
CA VAL A 108 9.40 6.46 6.46
C VAL A 108 10.36 6.90 5.37
N TRP A 109 11.55 6.35 5.40
CA TRP A 109 12.54 6.59 4.35
C TRP A 109 12.16 5.86 3.07
N GLY A 110 12.03 6.60 1.99
CA GLY A 110 11.91 6.15 0.62
C GLY A 110 13.09 6.62 -0.22
N TYR A 111 13.05 6.34 -1.51
CA TYR A 111 14.06 6.77 -2.46
C TYR A 111 13.41 7.41 -3.68
N CYS A 112 13.75 8.65 -3.96
CA CYS A 112 13.25 9.37 -5.12
C CYS A 112 14.08 9.00 -6.35
N LEU A 113 13.49 8.29 -7.30
CA LEU A 113 14.17 7.86 -8.53
C LEU A 113 14.53 9.05 -9.43
N THR A 114 13.73 10.12 -9.42
CA THR A 114 13.96 11.30 -10.25
C THR A 114 15.16 12.11 -9.76
N THR A 115 15.31 12.29 -8.46
CA THR A 115 16.42 13.07 -7.88
C THR A 115 17.59 12.19 -7.46
N ASN A 116 17.42 10.87 -7.54
CA ASN A 116 18.40 9.87 -7.14
C ASN A 116 18.88 10.07 -5.68
N ALA A 117 17.94 10.33 -4.76
CA ALA A 117 18.23 10.66 -3.38
C ALA A 117 17.19 10.06 -2.41
N PRO A 118 17.60 9.74 -1.17
CA PRO A 118 16.65 9.37 -0.14
C PRO A 118 15.76 10.56 0.23
N MET A 119 14.48 10.28 0.55
CA MET A 119 13.53 11.26 1.04
C MET A 119 12.55 10.60 2.01
N LEU A 120 11.98 11.39 2.91
CA LEU A 120 10.89 10.93 3.76
C LEU A 120 9.56 10.99 3.00
N VAL A 121 8.76 9.94 3.13
CA VAL A 121 7.38 9.89 2.63
C VAL A 121 6.44 9.61 3.80
N PRO A 122 5.17 10.07 3.75
CA PRO A 122 4.20 9.71 4.78
C PRO A 122 4.09 8.18 4.90
N GLU A 123 4.14 7.66 6.12
CA GLU A 123 4.05 6.21 6.35
C GLU A 123 2.77 5.62 5.76
N THR A 124 1.66 6.35 5.83
CA THR A 124 0.36 6.00 5.26
C THR A 124 0.31 5.95 3.72
N CYS A 125 1.34 6.47 3.06
CA CYS A 125 1.50 6.36 1.59
C CYS A 125 2.45 5.22 1.18
N ALA A 126 3.17 4.64 2.13
CA ALA A 126 4.11 3.55 1.90
C ALA A 126 3.58 2.20 2.39
N TYR A 127 2.70 2.23 3.39
CA TYR A 127 2.10 1.04 3.98
C TYR A 127 0.60 1.24 4.14
N TYR A 128 -0.16 0.16 4.10
CA TYR A 128 -1.61 0.16 4.33
C TYR A 128 -1.98 -0.69 5.55
N GLY A 129 -3.12 -0.42 6.17
CA GLY A 129 -3.55 -1.11 7.40
C GLY A 129 -2.99 -0.51 8.69
N LEU A 130 -2.38 0.68 8.61
CA LEU A 130 -1.82 1.41 9.76
C LEU A 130 -2.85 2.20 10.57
N ASN A 131 -4.07 2.33 10.08
CA ASN A 131 -5.18 3.09 10.69
C ASN A 131 -5.52 2.68 12.14
N TYR A 132 -4.88 1.64 12.65
CA TYR A 132 -5.08 1.11 14.01
C TYR A 132 -3.92 1.43 14.95
N ARG A 133 -2.90 2.13 14.51
CA ARG A 133 -1.83 2.59 15.39
C ARG A 133 -2.31 3.76 16.25
N ASP A 134 -2.10 3.60 17.53
CA ASP A 134 -2.52 4.48 18.61
C ASP A 134 -2.52 5.98 18.29
N GLY A 135 -3.70 6.57 18.21
CA GLY A 135 -3.95 7.99 18.47
C GLY A 135 -3.44 9.01 17.45
N VAL A 136 -2.69 8.63 16.43
CA VAL A 136 -2.18 9.55 15.40
C VAL A 136 -2.97 9.38 14.11
N GLN A 137 -4.26 9.64 14.18
CA GLN A 137 -5.10 9.65 12.99
C GLN A 137 -4.96 10.98 12.25
N ASN A 138 -4.01 11.01 11.32
CA ASN A 138 -3.99 11.98 10.25
C ASN A 138 -4.51 11.33 8.97
N ALA A 139 -5.74 10.86 9.00
CA ALA A 139 -6.39 10.29 7.84
C ALA A 139 -6.69 11.41 6.82
N PHE A 140 -5.68 11.86 6.10
CA PHE A 140 -5.79 12.83 5.01
C PHE A 140 -5.76 12.15 3.64
N VAL A 141 -5.35 10.87 3.59
CA VAL A 141 -5.33 10.02 2.40
C VAL A 141 -5.91 8.65 2.73
N TYR A 142 -6.37 7.97 1.70
CA TYR A 142 -6.79 6.58 1.78
C TYR A 142 -5.55 5.69 1.76
N GLU A 143 -5.45 4.76 2.71
CA GLU A 143 -4.41 3.73 2.69
C GLU A 143 -4.81 2.62 1.72
N ILE A 144 -4.03 2.43 0.67
CA ILE A 144 -4.26 1.42 -0.37
C ILE A 144 -2.96 0.71 -0.73
N SER A 145 -3.08 -0.45 -1.34
CA SER A 145 -1.93 -1.24 -1.78
C SER A 145 -1.37 -0.83 -3.14
N ASN A 146 -1.91 0.22 -3.77
CA ASN A 146 -1.44 0.65 -5.10
C ASN A 146 0.05 0.96 -5.11
N GLY A 147 0.78 0.28 -5.99
CA GLY A 147 2.23 0.37 -6.09
C GLY A 147 3.00 -0.55 -5.16
N CYS A 148 2.33 -1.34 -4.32
CA CYS A 148 2.96 -2.44 -3.59
C CYS A 148 3.18 -3.60 -4.56
N SER A 149 4.40 -4.14 -4.60
CA SER A 149 4.70 -5.22 -5.54
C SER A 149 5.84 -6.10 -5.06
N LEU A 150 5.81 -7.35 -5.50
CA LEU A 150 6.91 -8.28 -5.39
C LEU A 150 7.69 -8.39 -6.70
N GLY A 151 8.95 -8.80 -6.58
CA GLY A 151 9.81 -9.15 -7.70
C GLY A 151 10.90 -10.12 -7.24
N GLY A 152 11.50 -10.84 -8.17
CA GLY A 152 12.66 -11.68 -7.91
C GLY A 152 13.91 -10.89 -7.51
N ASN A 153 13.90 -9.60 -7.73
CA ASN A 153 14.91 -8.63 -7.31
C ASN A 153 14.26 -7.23 -7.16
N LEU A 154 15.04 -6.28 -6.62
CA LEU A 154 14.54 -4.93 -6.34
C LEU A 154 14.07 -4.19 -7.60
N GLN A 155 14.81 -4.32 -8.71
CA GLN A 155 14.48 -3.64 -9.96
C GLN A 155 13.15 -4.14 -10.54
N GLU A 156 12.91 -5.43 -10.48
CA GLU A 156 11.66 -6.04 -10.93
C GLU A 156 10.48 -5.61 -10.04
N ALA A 157 10.66 -5.60 -8.72
CA ALA A 157 9.64 -5.10 -7.80
C ALA A 157 9.30 -3.63 -8.07
N ILE A 158 10.30 -2.76 -8.27
CA ILE A 158 10.09 -1.35 -8.63
C ILE A 158 9.30 -1.24 -9.93
N LEU A 159 9.67 -2.02 -10.96
CA LEU A 159 8.99 -1.99 -12.26
C LEU A 159 7.52 -2.40 -12.15
N HIS A 160 7.23 -3.49 -11.41
CA HIS A 160 5.86 -3.95 -11.20
C HIS A 160 5.04 -2.91 -10.44
N GLY A 161 5.59 -2.33 -9.36
CA GLY A 161 4.90 -1.28 -8.61
C GLY A 161 4.62 -0.03 -9.45
N MET A 162 5.56 0.36 -10.33
CA MET A 162 5.33 1.46 -11.27
C MET A 162 4.21 1.14 -12.27
N PHE A 163 4.16 -0.09 -12.80
CA PHE A 163 3.09 -0.49 -13.71
C PHE A 163 1.73 -0.48 -13.02
N GLU A 164 1.66 -0.94 -11.78
CA GLU A 164 0.41 -0.92 -11.03
C GLU A 164 -0.07 0.52 -10.78
N VAL A 165 0.82 1.43 -10.41
CA VAL A 165 0.46 2.85 -10.24
C VAL A 165 -0.06 3.43 -11.56
N ILE A 166 0.60 3.18 -12.69
CA ILE A 166 0.17 3.66 -14.01
C ILE A 166 -1.18 3.04 -14.42
N GLU A 167 -1.40 1.76 -14.14
CA GLU A 167 -2.67 1.07 -14.44
C GLU A 167 -3.85 1.68 -13.67
N ARG A 168 -3.58 2.22 -12.50
CA ARG A 168 -4.61 2.69 -11.56
C ARG A 168 -4.79 4.21 -11.53
N ASP A 169 -4.05 4.96 -12.34
CA ASP A 169 -4.09 6.43 -12.42
C ASP A 169 -5.33 6.98 -13.23
#